data_02722e6ca894c53aa1de527a59433045
#
_entry.id   02722e6ca894c53aa1de527a59433045
#
_cell.length_a   1.000
_cell.length_b   1.000
_cell.length_c   1.000
_cell.angle_alpha   90.00
_cell.angle_beta   90.00
_cell.angle_gamma   90.00
#
_symmetry.space_group_name_H-M   'P 1'
#
loop_
_entity.id
_entity.type
_entity.pdbx_description
1 polymer ?
#
loop_
_entity_poly.entity_id
_entity_poly.type
_entity_poly.pdbx_seq_one_letter_code
_entity_poly.pdbx_strand_id
1 'polypeptide(L)'
;MSRLRIGIVGLGMAVTPHARGLVDLQDEIEVVGAYSPSAERRAAFGARFPFPLCDDLDALLADESVDAMLVLTPANTHLDIARRCAGAGKHILLEKPLDITTARSQELVATCRAAGVTLGIVLQHRFKPAAVALAEHLASGRMGEIVGCSTVIRLWRPQSYYDEPGRGSFARDGGGVLLSQGIHTLDLMLSLAGPIAEVGGYALT
;
A
#
# COMPACT_ATOMS: atom_id res chain seq x y z
N MET A 1 11.90 -23.16 7.50
CA MET A 1 12.16 -21.73 7.78
C MET A 1 11.09 -21.26 8.77
N SER A 2 11.39 -20.33 9.67
CA SER A 2 10.38 -19.72 10.53
C SER A 2 9.44 -18.88 9.64
N ARG A 3 8.13 -18.87 9.94
CA ARG A 3 7.16 -17.99 9.25
C ARG A 3 7.48 -16.54 9.59
N LEU A 4 7.25 -15.65 8.63
CA LEU A 4 7.29 -14.20 8.86
C LEU A 4 6.06 -13.82 9.72
N ARG A 5 6.27 -13.15 10.84
CA ARG A 5 5.23 -12.77 11.79
C ARG A 5 4.83 -11.31 11.58
N ILE A 6 3.57 -11.05 11.30
CA ILE A 6 3.11 -9.72 10.94
C ILE A 6 1.92 -9.24 11.78
N GLY A 7 1.87 -7.92 11.99
CA GLY A 7 0.69 -7.22 12.46
C GLY A 7 -0.04 -6.52 11.32
N ILE A 8 -1.37 -6.41 11.39
CA ILE A 8 -2.18 -5.65 10.43
C ILE A 8 -2.70 -4.38 11.12
N VAL A 9 -2.53 -3.22 10.47
CA VAL A 9 -3.05 -1.92 10.93
C VAL A 9 -4.00 -1.35 9.89
N GLY A 10 -5.28 -1.21 10.26
CA GLY A 10 -6.31 -0.71 9.36
C GLY A 10 -7.19 -1.81 8.77
N LEU A 11 -8.42 -1.93 9.27
CA LEU A 11 -9.40 -2.94 8.88
C LEU A 11 -10.54 -2.31 8.06
N GLY A 12 -10.16 -1.41 7.15
CA GLY A 12 -11.07 -0.74 6.22
C GLY A 12 -11.27 -1.50 4.91
N MET A 13 -11.69 -0.77 3.86
CA MET A 13 -11.99 -1.38 2.54
C MET A 13 -10.81 -2.10 1.90
N ALA A 14 -9.58 -1.63 2.12
CA ALA A 14 -8.39 -2.21 1.51
C ALA A 14 -8.03 -3.59 2.09
N VAL A 15 -8.50 -3.96 3.29
CA VAL A 15 -8.03 -5.16 3.99
C VAL A 15 -8.43 -6.48 3.32
N THR A 16 -9.58 -6.53 2.65
CA THR A 16 -10.13 -7.80 2.12
C THR A 16 -9.20 -8.53 1.15
N PRO A 17 -8.63 -7.92 0.11
CA PRO A 17 -7.70 -8.62 -0.78
C PRO A 17 -6.42 -9.06 -0.06
N HIS A 18 -5.89 -8.24 0.86
CA HIS A 18 -4.71 -8.60 1.66
C HIS A 18 -4.99 -9.78 2.58
N ALA A 19 -6.12 -9.75 3.30
CA ALA A 19 -6.50 -10.83 4.20
C ALA A 19 -6.68 -12.17 3.46
N ARG A 20 -7.24 -12.15 2.24
CA ARG A 20 -7.31 -13.36 1.40
C ARG A 20 -5.93 -13.87 1.03
N GLY A 21 -5.04 -12.99 0.54
CA GLY A 21 -3.66 -13.39 0.23
C GLY A 21 -2.91 -13.93 1.45
N LEU A 22 -3.16 -13.39 2.65
CA LEU A 22 -2.56 -13.91 3.88
C LEU A 22 -3.11 -15.27 4.29
N VAL A 23 -4.37 -15.58 3.97
CA VAL A 23 -4.91 -16.94 4.13
C VAL A 23 -4.22 -17.91 3.17
N ASP A 24 -3.99 -17.48 1.92
CA ASP A 24 -3.29 -18.32 0.93
C ASP A 24 -1.81 -18.55 1.31
N LEU A 25 -1.19 -17.61 2.03
CA LEU A 25 0.22 -17.63 2.45
C LEU A 25 0.42 -18.09 3.91
N GLN A 26 -0.54 -18.74 4.53
CA GLN A 26 -0.50 -19.13 5.94
C GLN A 26 0.68 -20.06 6.33
N ASP A 27 1.25 -20.76 5.37
CA ASP A 27 2.43 -21.61 5.60
C ASP A 27 3.73 -20.80 5.67
N GLU A 28 3.74 -19.57 5.12
CA GLU A 28 4.89 -18.67 5.07
C GLU A 28 4.76 -17.49 6.03
N ILE A 29 3.52 -17.01 6.26
CA ILE A 29 3.21 -15.81 7.04
C ILE A 29 2.25 -16.15 8.18
N GLU A 30 2.56 -15.66 9.37
CA GLU A 30 1.69 -15.69 10.54
C GLU A 30 1.19 -14.29 10.88
N VAL A 31 -0.14 -14.11 10.91
CA VAL A 31 -0.74 -12.88 11.41
C VAL A 31 -0.86 -12.96 12.93
N VAL A 32 -0.10 -12.12 13.62
CA VAL A 32 -0.06 -12.07 15.11
C VAL A 32 -1.23 -11.26 15.68
N GLY A 33 -1.64 -10.20 14.98
CA GLY A 33 -2.74 -9.35 15.41
C GLY A 33 -3.24 -8.44 14.31
N ALA A 34 -4.54 -8.17 14.29
CA ALA A 34 -5.19 -7.27 13.36
C ALA A 34 -5.86 -6.13 14.13
N TYR A 35 -5.34 -4.91 13.95
CA TYR A 35 -5.73 -3.71 14.69
C TYR A 35 -6.58 -2.75 13.86
N SER A 36 -7.57 -2.20 14.52
CA SER A 36 -8.30 -0.97 14.14
C SER A 36 -8.78 -0.27 15.42
N PRO A 37 -8.81 1.07 15.48
CA PRO A 37 -9.41 1.76 16.64
C PRO A 37 -10.92 1.51 16.76
N SER A 38 -11.61 1.14 15.67
CA SER A 38 -13.04 0.83 15.68
C SER A 38 -13.29 -0.62 16.09
N ALA A 39 -13.96 -0.83 17.22
CA ALA A 39 -14.40 -2.15 17.68
C ALA A 39 -15.34 -2.83 16.67
N GLU A 40 -16.21 -2.06 16.00
CA GLU A 40 -17.10 -2.56 14.97
C GLU A 40 -16.32 -3.13 13.77
N ARG A 41 -15.28 -2.41 13.29
CA ARG A 41 -14.43 -2.90 12.19
C ARG A 41 -13.63 -4.15 12.59
N ARG A 42 -13.16 -4.21 13.84
CA ARG A 42 -12.49 -5.42 14.36
C ARG A 42 -13.47 -6.61 14.37
N ALA A 43 -14.67 -6.43 14.89
CA ALA A 43 -15.69 -7.49 14.92
C ALA A 43 -16.08 -7.95 13.50
N ALA A 44 -16.33 -7.00 12.58
CA ALA A 44 -16.66 -7.31 11.19
C ALA A 44 -15.52 -8.04 10.45
N PHE A 45 -14.27 -7.73 10.76
CA PHE A 45 -13.11 -8.42 10.23
C PHE A 45 -12.97 -9.84 10.78
N GLY A 46 -13.08 -10.01 12.11
CA GLY A 46 -12.99 -11.32 12.77
C GLY A 46 -14.11 -12.30 12.41
N ALA A 47 -15.29 -11.78 12.02
CA ALA A 47 -16.37 -12.62 11.49
C ALA A 47 -16.06 -13.21 10.09
N ARG A 48 -15.05 -12.67 9.39
CA ARG A 48 -14.73 -13.03 7.99
C ARG A 48 -13.38 -13.73 7.83
N PHE A 49 -12.44 -13.46 8.72
CA PHE A 49 -11.06 -13.94 8.60
C PHE A 49 -10.59 -14.54 9.94
N PRO A 50 -9.81 -15.65 9.92
CA PRO A 50 -9.41 -16.37 11.12
C PRO A 50 -8.17 -15.79 11.81
N PHE A 51 -7.98 -14.47 11.73
CA PHE A 51 -6.81 -13.82 12.31
C PHE A 51 -7.09 -13.27 13.72
N PRO A 52 -6.11 -13.33 14.64
CA PRO A 52 -6.22 -12.72 15.95
C PRO A 52 -6.54 -11.22 15.84
N LEU A 53 -7.41 -10.73 16.71
CA LEU A 53 -7.76 -9.31 16.80
C LEU A 53 -6.95 -8.65 17.92
N CYS A 54 -6.57 -7.40 17.71
CA CYS A 54 -5.89 -6.58 18.68
C CYS A 54 -6.62 -5.23 18.83
N ASP A 55 -6.78 -4.74 20.03
CA ASP A 55 -7.41 -3.45 20.32
C ASP A 55 -6.41 -2.38 20.76
N ASP A 56 -5.15 -2.74 20.95
CA ASP A 56 -4.05 -1.85 21.30
C ASP A 56 -2.90 -1.96 20.27
N LEU A 57 -2.67 -0.88 19.52
CA LEU A 57 -1.57 -0.81 18.57
C LEU A 57 -0.20 -0.79 19.24
N ASP A 58 -0.08 -0.17 20.42
CA ASP A 58 1.19 -0.11 21.12
C ASP A 58 1.62 -1.49 21.65
N ALA A 59 0.67 -2.29 22.12
CA ALA A 59 0.92 -3.67 22.50
C ALA A 59 1.39 -4.51 21.29
N LEU A 60 0.77 -4.33 20.11
CA LEU A 60 1.16 -5.02 18.89
C LEU A 60 2.56 -4.60 18.40
N LEU A 61 2.92 -3.32 18.53
CA LEU A 61 4.24 -2.80 18.17
C LEU A 61 5.32 -3.23 19.17
N ALA A 62 4.98 -3.36 20.45
CA ALA A 62 5.90 -3.80 21.50
C ALA A 62 6.17 -5.32 21.48
N ASP A 63 5.35 -6.10 20.79
CA ASP A 63 5.56 -7.54 20.67
C ASP A 63 6.83 -7.82 19.83
N GLU A 64 7.90 -8.28 20.52
CA GLU A 64 9.19 -8.58 19.88
C GLU A 64 9.10 -9.70 18.85
N SER A 65 8.06 -10.52 18.90
CA SER A 65 7.84 -11.59 17.94
C SER A 65 7.27 -11.13 16.60
N VAL A 66 6.84 -9.87 16.49
CA VAL A 66 6.34 -9.28 15.23
C VAL A 66 7.53 -8.76 14.43
N ASP A 67 7.69 -9.25 13.21
CA ASP A 67 8.76 -8.83 12.28
C ASP A 67 8.36 -7.60 11.46
N ALA A 68 7.10 -7.54 11.01
CA ALA A 68 6.63 -6.51 10.08
C ALA A 68 5.17 -6.09 10.34
N MET A 69 4.84 -4.90 9.87
CA MET A 69 3.49 -4.34 9.91
C MET A 69 2.94 -4.13 8.51
N LEU A 70 1.75 -4.66 8.24
CA LEU A 70 0.95 -4.37 7.05
C LEU A 70 0.04 -3.18 7.37
N VAL A 71 0.33 -2.02 6.78
CA VAL A 71 -0.37 -0.76 7.06
C VAL A 71 -1.36 -0.45 5.95
N LEU A 72 -2.66 -0.48 6.27
CA LEU A 72 -3.79 -0.37 5.35
C LEU A 72 -4.74 0.80 5.72
N THR A 73 -4.20 1.79 6.38
CA THR A 73 -4.95 2.97 6.87
C THR A 73 -5.10 4.04 5.79
N PRO A 74 -5.88 5.11 6.01
CA PRO A 74 -5.91 6.25 5.09
C PRO A 74 -4.55 6.92 4.92
N ALA A 75 -4.26 7.41 3.72
CA ALA A 75 -2.95 7.94 3.33
C ALA A 75 -2.41 9.05 4.26
N ASN A 76 -3.28 9.92 4.77
CA ASN A 76 -2.89 11.00 5.68
C ASN A 76 -2.37 10.53 7.05
N THR A 77 -2.51 9.25 7.37
CA THR A 77 -2.02 8.66 8.63
C THR A 77 -0.72 7.87 8.45
N HIS A 78 -0.26 7.67 7.21
CA HIS A 78 0.83 6.77 6.89
C HIS A 78 2.15 7.17 7.56
N LEU A 79 2.55 8.44 7.47
CA LEU A 79 3.79 8.92 8.11
C LEU A 79 3.80 8.67 9.62
N ASP A 80 2.69 8.96 10.30
CA ASP A 80 2.63 8.85 11.76
C ASP A 80 2.66 7.39 12.23
N ILE A 81 1.98 6.49 11.49
CA ILE A 81 2.04 5.05 11.76
C ILE A 81 3.42 4.49 11.40
N ALA A 82 4.01 4.91 10.27
CA ALA A 82 5.33 4.47 9.87
C ALA A 82 6.41 4.87 10.88
N ARG A 83 6.34 6.07 11.47
CA ARG A 83 7.24 6.51 12.56
C ARG A 83 7.16 5.57 13.76
N ARG A 84 5.94 5.17 14.15
CA ARG A 84 5.73 4.24 15.27
C ARG A 84 6.29 2.85 14.95
N CYS A 85 6.00 2.32 13.77
CA CYS A 85 6.52 1.03 13.33
C CYS A 85 8.05 1.03 13.26
N ALA A 86 8.64 2.06 12.63
CA ALA A 86 10.09 2.20 12.51
C ALA A 86 10.77 2.38 13.88
N GLY A 87 10.17 3.19 14.77
CA GLY A 87 10.66 3.35 16.16
C GLY A 87 10.62 2.06 16.97
N ALA A 88 9.72 1.13 16.65
CA ALA A 88 9.65 -0.21 17.22
C ALA A 88 10.50 -1.26 16.46
N GLY A 89 11.28 -0.85 15.45
CA GLY A 89 12.12 -1.74 14.66
C GLY A 89 11.37 -2.66 13.71
N LYS A 90 10.08 -2.39 13.41
CA LYS A 90 9.25 -3.25 12.56
C LYS A 90 9.39 -2.86 11.09
N HIS A 91 9.60 -3.85 10.21
CA HIS A 91 9.50 -3.67 8.76
C HIS A 91 8.08 -3.27 8.37
N ILE A 92 7.90 -2.60 7.23
CA ILE A 92 6.61 -2.03 6.85
C ILE A 92 6.26 -2.41 5.42
N LEU A 93 5.08 -3.02 5.24
CA LEU A 93 4.40 -3.09 3.96
C LEU A 93 3.22 -2.13 4.00
N LEU A 94 3.28 -1.06 3.19
CA LEU A 94 2.38 0.08 3.24
C LEU A 94 1.46 0.12 2.02
N GLU A 95 0.16 0.31 2.24
CA GLU A 95 -0.75 0.63 1.14
C GLU A 95 -0.37 1.94 0.46
N LYS A 96 -0.68 2.01 -0.83
CA LYS A 96 -0.49 3.22 -1.63
C LYS A 96 -1.57 4.28 -1.32
N PRO A 97 -1.28 5.57 -1.55
CA PRO A 97 0.01 6.17 -1.86
C PRO A 97 0.93 6.19 -0.62
N LEU A 98 2.21 6.54 -0.79
CA LEU A 98 3.14 6.66 0.34
C LEU A 98 2.61 7.57 1.45
N ASP A 99 2.15 8.77 1.06
CA ASP A 99 1.47 9.73 1.94
C ASP A 99 0.72 10.76 1.06
N ILE A 100 0.07 11.75 1.65
CA ILE A 100 -0.74 12.75 0.95
C ILE A 100 0.08 13.88 0.29
N THR A 101 1.36 14.04 0.65
CA THR A 101 2.26 15.03 0.04
C THR A 101 3.65 14.44 -0.21
N THR A 102 4.39 15.03 -1.16
CA THR A 102 5.78 14.64 -1.43
C THR A 102 6.68 14.83 -0.21
N ALA A 103 6.53 15.92 0.53
CA ALA A 103 7.33 16.19 1.72
C ALA A 103 7.13 15.11 2.80
N ARG A 104 5.87 14.74 3.10
CA ARG A 104 5.56 13.67 4.05
C ARG A 104 6.04 12.31 3.56
N SER A 105 5.93 12.04 2.26
CA SER A 105 6.45 10.81 1.63
C SER A 105 7.98 10.70 1.76
N GLN A 106 8.69 11.79 1.51
CA GLN A 106 10.16 11.85 1.67
C GLN A 106 10.57 11.62 3.14
N GLU A 107 9.86 12.25 4.07
CA GLU A 107 10.10 12.07 5.50
C GLU A 107 9.83 10.62 5.94
N LEU A 108 8.75 10.00 5.44
CA LEU A 108 8.43 8.60 5.73
C LEU A 108 9.57 7.67 5.28
N VAL A 109 10.06 7.85 4.06
CA VAL A 109 11.20 7.08 3.52
C VAL A 109 12.46 7.31 4.36
N ALA A 110 12.76 8.58 4.70
CA ALA A 110 13.92 8.93 5.52
C ALA A 110 13.84 8.30 6.92
N THR A 111 12.65 8.31 7.55
CA THR A 111 12.39 7.70 8.85
C THR A 111 12.67 6.19 8.83
N CYS A 112 12.12 5.46 7.85
CA CYS A 112 12.35 4.02 7.73
C CYS A 112 13.84 3.71 7.48
N ARG A 113 14.50 4.50 6.63
CA ARG A 113 15.94 4.35 6.34
C ARG A 113 16.80 4.59 7.59
N ALA A 114 16.52 5.64 8.35
CA ALA A 114 17.25 5.96 9.57
C ALA A 114 17.10 4.87 10.66
N ALA A 115 15.94 4.23 10.74
CA ALA A 115 15.67 3.12 11.64
C ALA A 115 16.22 1.76 11.14
N GLY A 116 16.74 1.68 9.91
CA GLY A 116 17.22 0.43 9.32
C GLY A 116 16.12 -0.59 8.99
N VAL A 117 14.86 -0.14 8.89
CA VAL A 117 13.74 -1.02 8.57
C VAL A 117 13.41 -0.99 7.08
N THR A 118 12.96 -2.13 6.55
CA THR A 118 12.51 -2.25 5.17
C THR A 118 11.13 -1.62 5.01
N LEU A 119 10.98 -0.77 4.00
CA LEU A 119 9.70 -0.19 3.57
C LEU A 119 9.35 -0.73 2.19
N GLY A 120 8.25 -1.47 2.09
CA GLY A 120 7.62 -1.89 0.84
C GLY A 120 6.32 -1.12 0.60
N ILE A 121 6.00 -0.83 -0.66
CA ILE A 121 4.74 -0.18 -1.06
C ILE A 121 3.91 -1.13 -1.91
N VAL A 122 2.61 -1.19 -1.65
CA VAL A 122 1.68 -2.05 -2.40
C VAL A 122 1.34 -1.41 -3.75
N LEU A 123 2.13 -1.76 -4.76
CA LEU A 123 1.93 -1.38 -6.16
C LEU A 123 1.75 -2.64 -7.02
N GLN A 124 0.68 -3.36 -6.76
CA GLN A 124 0.42 -4.72 -7.22
C GLN A 124 0.33 -4.90 -8.74
N HIS A 125 0.18 -3.82 -9.53
CA HIS A 125 0.12 -3.95 -10.99
C HIS A 125 1.42 -4.48 -11.59
N ARG A 126 2.58 -4.22 -10.96
CA ARG A 126 3.89 -4.77 -11.39
C ARG A 126 3.95 -6.30 -11.32
N PHE A 127 3.18 -6.91 -10.42
CA PHE A 127 3.21 -8.34 -10.15
C PHE A 127 2.12 -9.13 -10.89
N LYS A 128 1.32 -8.47 -11.74
CA LYS A 128 0.36 -9.17 -12.59
C LYS A 128 1.12 -10.01 -13.64
N PRO A 129 0.69 -11.24 -13.94
CA PRO A 129 1.41 -12.10 -14.88
C PRO A 129 1.74 -11.45 -16.23
N ALA A 130 0.78 -10.69 -16.78
CA ALA A 130 1.00 -9.96 -18.04
C ALA A 130 2.05 -8.83 -17.89
N ALA A 131 2.10 -8.15 -16.74
CA ALA A 131 3.09 -7.11 -16.49
C ALA A 131 4.50 -7.69 -16.33
N VAL A 132 4.62 -8.81 -15.61
CA VAL A 132 5.87 -9.54 -15.45
C VAL A 132 6.38 -10.02 -16.82
N ALA A 133 5.53 -10.69 -17.61
CA ALA A 133 5.90 -11.17 -18.94
C ALA A 133 6.31 -10.03 -19.89
N LEU A 134 5.61 -8.86 -19.82
CA LEU A 134 5.98 -7.70 -20.61
C LEU A 134 7.34 -7.13 -20.17
N ALA A 135 7.60 -7.03 -18.86
CA ALA A 135 8.88 -6.56 -18.35
C ALA A 135 10.05 -7.45 -18.79
N GLU A 136 9.88 -8.78 -18.70
CA GLU A 136 10.87 -9.75 -19.18
C GLU A 136 11.10 -9.63 -20.69
N HIS A 137 10.02 -9.45 -21.47
CA HIS A 137 10.12 -9.30 -22.90
C HIS A 137 10.86 -8.00 -23.31
N LEU A 138 10.57 -6.88 -22.67
CA LEU A 138 11.28 -5.62 -22.85
C LEU A 138 12.77 -5.77 -22.46
N ALA A 139 13.06 -6.37 -21.31
CA ALA A 139 14.43 -6.59 -20.82
C ALA A 139 15.26 -7.50 -21.76
N SER A 140 14.61 -8.37 -22.53
CA SER A 140 15.29 -9.23 -23.51
C SER A 140 15.88 -8.47 -24.72
N GLY A 141 15.53 -7.18 -24.88
CA GLY A 141 15.97 -6.34 -26.01
C GLY A 141 15.32 -6.68 -27.37
N ARG A 142 14.48 -7.73 -27.46
CA ARG A 142 13.84 -8.16 -28.71
C ARG A 142 12.88 -7.15 -29.30
N MET A 143 12.35 -6.23 -28.50
CA MET A 143 11.47 -5.16 -28.97
C MET A 143 12.21 -3.89 -29.40
N GLY A 144 13.53 -3.83 -29.23
CA GLY A 144 14.31 -2.62 -29.47
C GLY A 144 14.06 -1.53 -28.40
N GLU A 145 14.28 -0.29 -28.77
CA GLU A 145 14.06 0.86 -27.89
C GLU A 145 12.58 1.24 -27.79
N ILE A 146 12.13 1.64 -26.60
CA ILE A 146 10.79 2.17 -26.38
C ILE A 146 10.76 3.59 -26.91
N VAL A 147 10.04 3.82 -28.00
CA VAL A 147 9.88 5.15 -28.63
C VAL A 147 8.63 5.92 -28.15
N GLY A 148 7.71 5.23 -27.51
CA GLY A 148 6.48 5.83 -26.97
C GLY A 148 5.71 4.87 -26.09
N CYS A 149 5.02 5.40 -25.11
CA CYS A 149 4.12 4.67 -24.22
C CYS A 149 2.84 5.47 -24.02
N SER A 150 1.70 4.80 -24.13
CA SER A 150 0.39 5.41 -23.87
C SER A 150 -0.37 4.60 -22.85
N THR A 151 -0.94 5.28 -21.86
CA THR A 151 -1.80 4.66 -20.87
C THR A 151 -3.13 5.36 -20.79
N VAL A 152 -4.21 4.60 -20.66
CA VAL A 152 -5.56 5.14 -20.55
C VAL A 152 -6.21 4.55 -19.30
N ILE A 153 -6.69 5.43 -18.41
CA ILE A 153 -7.33 5.04 -17.16
C ILE A 153 -8.81 5.44 -17.25
N ARG A 154 -9.67 4.46 -17.52
CA ARG A 154 -11.12 4.62 -17.59
C ARG A 154 -11.75 3.88 -16.41
N LEU A 155 -11.86 4.58 -15.28
CA LEU A 155 -12.43 4.05 -14.04
C LEU A 155 -13.67 4.81 -13.67
N TRP A 156 -14.79 4.10 -13.63
CA TRP A 156 -16.03 4.61 -13.05
C TRP A 156 -16.15 4.16 -11.60
N ARG A 157 -16.61 5.04 -10.74
CA ARG A 157 -16.96 4.74 -9.35
C ARG A 157 -18.38 5.26 -9.06
N PRO A 158 -19.24 4.46 -8.41
CA PRO A 158 -20.56 4.92 -8.01
C PRO A 158 -20.43 6.03 -6.94
N GLN A 159 -21.47 6.85 -6.80
CA GLN A 159 -21.52 7.91 -5.80
C GLN A 159 -21.23 7.35 -4.38
N SER A 160 -21.76 6.17 -4.06
CA SER A 160 -21.52 5.51 -2.76
C SER A 160 -20.04 5.28 -2.42
N TYR A 161 -19.15 5.25 -3.42
CA TYR A 161 -17.72 5.20 -3.18
C TYR A 161 -17.21 6.51 -2.56
N TYR A 162 -17.78 7.64 -2.96
CA TYR A 162 -17.39 8.98 -2.51
C TYR A 162 -18.17 9.45 -1.28
N ASP A 163 -19.23 8.74 -0.88
CA ASP A 163 -20.03 9.07 0.30
C ASP A 163 -19.29 8.79 1.61
N GLU A 164 -18.19 8.02 1.57
CA GLU A 164 -17.35 7.82 2.75
C GLU A 164 -16.65 9.14 3.15
N PRO A 165 -16.72 9.57 4.43
CA PRO A 165 -16.20 10.85 4.87
C PRO A 165 -14.76 11.13 4.44
N GLY A 166 -14.57 12.27 3.75
CA GLY A 166 -13.27 12.75 3.28
C GLY A 166 -12.70 12.04 2.06
N ARG A 167 -13.36 11.02 1.52
CA ARG A 167 -12.88 10.31 0.32
C ARG A 167 -12.81 11.24 -0.88
N GLY A 168 -11.67 11.18 -1.60
CA GLY A 168 -11.38 12.05 -2.73
C GLY A 168 -10.90 13.45 -2.33
N SER A 169 -10.87 13.78 -1.04
CA SER A 169 -10.34 15.07 -0.58
C SER A 169 -8.81 15.07 -0.52
N PHE A 170 -8.22 16.24 -0.74
CA PHE A 170 -6.77 16.42 -0.59
C PHE A 170 -6.29 16.13 0.83
N ALA A 171 -7.08 16.46 1.83
CA ALA A 171 -6.73 16.29 3.24
C ALA A 171 -6.61 14.82 3.68
N ARG A 172 -7.40 13.93 3.07
CA ARG A 172 -7.41 12.51 3.42
C ARG A 172 -6.58 11.66 2.45
N ASP A 173 -6.79 11.87 1.15
CA ASP A 173 -6.30 11.00 0.09
C ASP A 173 -5.13 11.64 -0.70
N GLY A 174 -4.80 12.91 -0.43
CA GLY A 174 -3.66 13.63 -1.00
C GLY A 174 -3.86 14.15 -2.40
N GLY A 175 -4.96 13.82 -3.08
CA GLY A 175 -5.22 14.24 -4.45
C GLY A 175 -6.35 13.48 -5.12
N GLY A 176 -6.60 13.84 -6.37
CA GLY A 176 -7.66 13.26 -7.19
C GLY A 176 -7.32 11.87 -7.73
N VAL A 177 -7.89 11.56 -8.90
CA VAL A 177 -7.81 10.24 -9.54
C VAL A 177 -6.39 9.75 -9.79
N LEU A 178 -5.43 10.63 -10.06
CA LEU A 178 -4.05 10.24 -10.34
C LEU A 178 -3.40 9.57 -9.14
N LEU A 179 -3.57 10.13 -7.93
CA LEU A 179 -2.97 9.60 -6.71
C LEU A 179 -3.78 8.45 -6.11
N SER A 180 -5.11 8.52 -6.17
CA SER A 180 -5.97 7.53 -5.53
C SER A 180 -6.18 6.26 -6.36
N GLN A 181 -6.26 6.37 -7.68
CA GLN A 181 -6.60 5.27 -8.59
C GLN A 181 -5.57 5.08 -9.72
N GLY A 182 -5.13 6.16 -10.35
CA GLY A 182 -4.20 6.16 -11.47
C GLY A 182 -2.79 5.72 -11.11
N ILE A 183 -2.41 5.84 -9.85
CA ILE A 183 -1.06 5.57 -9.36
C ILE A 183 -0.54 4.18 -9.76
N HIS A 184 -1.39 3.15 -9.76
CA HIS A 184 -1.00 1.80 -10.14
C HIS A 184 -0.59 1.69 -11.62
N THR A 185 -1.30 2.41 -12.49
CA THR A 185 -1.02 2.41 -13.93
C THR A 185 0.19 3.29 -14.23
N LEU A 186 0.31 4.44 -13.56
CA LEU A 186 1.49 5.31 -13.68
C LEU A 186 2.75 4.60 -13.19
N ASP A 187 2.67 3.92 -12.04
CA ASP A 187 3.78 3.15 -11.50
C ASP A 187 4.22 2.02 -12.44
N LEU A 188 3.26 1.27 -13.00
CA LEU A 188 3.55 0.22 -13.97
C LEU A 188 4.21 0.81 -15.23
N MET A 189 3.69 1.93 -15.77
CA MET A 189 4.28 2.61 -16.91
C MET A 189 5.75 3.00 -16.63
N LEU A 190 6.00 3.63 -15.48
CA LEU A 190 7.35 4.04 -15.07
C LEU A 190 8.28 2.84 -14.89
N SER A 191 7.77 1.72 -14.38
CA SER A 191 8.57 0.51 -14.20
C SER A 191 8.98 -0.15 -15.51
N LEU A 192 8.21 0.05 -16.57
CA LEU A 192 8.46 -0.52 -17.90
C LEU A 192 9.22 0.43 -18.83
N ALA A 193 8.85 1.72 -18.82
CA ALA A 193 9.37 2.73 -19.74
C ALA A 193 10.59 3.50 -19.19
N GLY A 194 10.85 3.40 -17.87
CA GLY A 194 11.97 4.10 -17.23
C GLY A 194 11.59 5.49 -16.67
N PRO A 195 12.58 6.27 -16.23
CA PRO A 195 12.37 7.55 -15.57
C PRO A 195 11.85 8.62 -16.53
N ILE A 196 11.06 9.56 -15.99
CA ILE A 196 10.53 10.72 -16.72
C ILE A 196 11.45 11.92 -16.51
N ALA A 197 11.81 12.59 -17.59
CA ALA A 197 12.60 13.82 -17.55
C ALA A 197 11.73 15.06 -17.36
N GLU A 198 10.58 15.13 -18.04
CA GLU A 198 9.67 16.28 -17.97
C GLU A 198 8.21 15.81 -17.87
N VAL A 199 7.38 16.59 -17.20
CA VAL A 199 5.95 16.37 -17.07
C VAL A 199 5.19 17.63 -17.45
N GLY A 200 4.26 17.52 -18.37
CA GLY A 200 3.27 18.55 -18.68
C GLY A 200 1.86 17.97 -18.58
N GLY A 201 0.86 18.79 -18.27
CA GLY A 201 -0.50 18.31 -18.14
C GLY A 201 -1.55 19.40 -18.15
N TYR A 202 -2.79 18.97 -18.40
CA TYR A 202 -3.99 19.79 -18.27
C TYR A 202 -4.97 19.10 -17.34
N ALA A 203 -5.58 19.86 -16.45
CA ALA A 203 -6.70 19.40 -15.63
C ALA A 203 -7.94 20.21 -16.03
N LEU A 204 -9.00 19.51 -16.43
CA LEU A 204 -10.30 20.09 -16.76
C LEU A 204 -11.33 19.53 -15.78
N THR A 205 -12.24 20.38 -15.33
CA THR A 205 -13.41 20.04 -14.50
C THR A 205 -14.68 20.22 -15.28
#